data_d80fb1379021f764b466aa11f52bb1aa
#
_entry.id   d80fb1379021f764b466aa11f52bb1aa
#
_cell.length_a   1.000
_cell.length_b   1.000
_cell.length_c   1.000
_cell.angle_alpha   90.00
_cell.angle_beta   90.00
_cell.angle_gamma   90.00
#
_symmetry.space_group_name_H-M   'P 1'
#
loop_
_entity.id
_entity.type
_entity.pdbx_description
1 polymer ?
#
loop_
_entity_poly.entity_id
_entity_poly.type
_entity_poly.pdbx_seq_one_letter_code
_entity_poly.pdbx_strand_id
1 'polypeptide(L)'
;MQNLVLILMALALLPSSASAQARKSMTISELVTYTGKDREQVLYTGAKSEGKVTWYTSLAGDSYKELVKAFETKYAGVKVDSYRAAGAELVVRLEEEAKARRNIADAIETTEGSLIFLRDEKLLRPYDSPQLDRYPEDGKERADKNLVYWALARESYIGFAYNKSLVPKEAVPKNFDGLMHPQLKGKMGISIGQTSDKIIGAMIKSKGEEFVRKLKGQEIKLYSIDAPALVNTITSGEIAASPAIFQTHTLLAASKGAPVEWVAMDFVPTNVGSAAVAANPPHPHAALLMADFLLSPDGQAVLEKYYYGSGAKDYGFKKWRPEHGLTTDQYEKDLLRWDKLLLSITRK
;
A
#
# COMPACT_ATOMS: atom_id res chain seq x y z
N MET A 1 -11.02 -92.19 -18.99
CA MET A 1 -12.04 -91.16 -18.88
C MET A 1 -11.68 -90.32 -17.65
N GLN A 2 -10.95 -89.23 -17.87
CA GLN A 2 -10.45 -88.36 -16.83
C GLN A 2 -11.37 -87.09 -16.72
N ASN A 3 -11.94 -86.92 -15.58
CA ASN A 3 -12.74 -85.71 -15.27
C ASN A 3 -11.81 -84.58 -14.81
N LEU A 4 -11.76 -83.49 -15.57
CA LEU A 4 -11.01 -82.29 -15.24
C LEU A 4 -11.96 -81.31 -14.49
N VAL A 5 -11.70 -81.10 -13.23
CA VAL A 5 -12.46 -80.14 -12.41
C VAL A 5 -11.77 -78.78 -12.50
N LEU A 6 -12.40 -77.82 -13.16
CA LEU A 6 -11.95 -76.40 -13.19
C LEU A 6 -12.41 -75.70 -11.89
N ILE A 7 -11.43 -75.27 -11.08
CA ILE A 7 -11.71 -74.38 -9.93
C ILE A 7 -11.60 -72.94 -10.42
N LEU A 8 -12.73 -72.24 -10.48
CA LEU A 8 -12.77 -70.77 -10.70
C LEU A 8 -12.45 -70.05 -9.39
N MET A 9 -11.28 -69.41 -9.35
CA MET A 9 -10.91 -68.51 -8.25
C MET A 9 -11.53 -67.12 -8.53
N ALA A 10 -12.61 -66.80 -7.82
CA ALA A 10 -13.22 -65.46 -7.85
C ALA A 10 -12.36 -64.50 -7.02
N LEU A 11 -11.64 -63.60 -7.70
CA LEU A 11 -10.91 -62.52 -7.05
C LEU A 11 -11.91 -61.42 -6.63
N ALA A 12 -12.22 -61.34 -5.36
CA ALA A 12 -13.06 -60.31 -4.79
C ALA A 12 -12.27 -58.96 -4.72
N LEU A 13 -12.53 -58.05 -5.66
CA LEU A 13 -12.09 -56.66 -5.59
C LEU A 13 -12.86 -55.97 -4.48
N LEU A 14 -12.25 -55.80 -3.31
CA LEU A 14 -12.74 -54.91 -2.26
C LEU A 14 -12.56 -53.45 -2.72
N PRO A 15 -13.61 -52.62 -2.74
CA PRO A 15 -13.45 -51.21 -2.97
C PRO A 15 -12.69 -50.59 -1.79
N SER A 16 -11.47 -50.11 -2.01
CA SER A 16 -10.81 -49.21 -1.07
C SER A 16 -11.63 -47.95 -0.91
N SER A 17 -12.46 -47.91 0.11
CA SER A 17 -13.11 -46.69 0.58
C SER A 17 -12.01 -45.79 1.19
N ALA A 18 -11.37 -45.00 0.35
CA ALA A 18 -10.62 -43.84 0.84
C ALA A 18 -11.62 -42.92 1.51
N SER A 19 -11.77 -43.06 2.82
CA SER A 19 -12.50 -42.09 3.63
C SER A 19 -11.76 -40.75 3.51
N ALA A 20 -12.28 -39.88 2.64
CA ALA A 20 -11.96 -38.46 2.68
C ALA A 20 -12.42 -37.96 4.05
N GLN A 21 -11.50 -37.99 5.02
CA GLN A 21 -11.71 -37.44 6.34
C GLN A 21 -11.97 -35.96 6.13
N ALA A 22 -13.22 -35.53 6.27
CA ALA A 22 -13.60 -34.12 6.18
C ALA A 22 -12.71 -33.37 7.16
N ARG A 23 -11.73 -32.60 6.66
CA ARG A 23 -10.90 -31.74 7.51
C ARG A 23 -11.89 -30.82 8.22
N LYS A 24 -11.90 -30.87 9.54
CA LYS A 24 -12.67 -29.93 10.39
C LYS A 24 -12.36 -28.51 9.90
N SER A 25 -13.40 -27.75 9.58
CA SER A 25 -13.21 -26.33 9.17
C SER A 25 -12.50 -25.58 10.28
N MET A 26 -11.38 -24.96 9.94
CA MET A 26 -10.62 -24.13 10.88
C MET A 26 -11.45 -22.90 11.24
N THR A 27 -11.44 -22.53 12.51
CA THR A 27 -11.99 -21.25 12.98
C THR A 27 -11.10 -20.11 12.48
N ILE A 28 -11.63 -18.88 12.45
CA ILE A 28 -10.80 -17.71 12.07
C ILE A 28 -9.58 -17.55 13.00
N SER A 29 -9.72 -17.85 14.29
CA SER A 29 -8.60 -17.79 15.25
C SER A 29 -7.51 -18.80 14.95
N GLU A 30 -7.84 -19.96 14.41
CA GLU A 30 -6.87 -20.94 13.94
C GLU A 30 -6.25 -20.52 12.59
N LEU A 31 -7.06 -19.97 11.66
CA LEU A 31 -6.60 -19.53 10.35
C LEU A 31 -5.57 -18.38 10.41
N VAL A 32 -5.80 -17.37 11.27
CA VAL A 32 -4.91 -16.21 11.36
C VAL A 32 -3.50 -16.56 11.87
N THR A 33 -3.35 -17.68 12.57
CA THR A 33 -2.07 -18.17 13.07
C THR A 33 -1.48 -19.33 12.26
N TYR A 34 -2.21 -19.81 11.27
CA TYR A 34 -1.80 -20.99 10.50
C TYR A 34 -0.75 -20.63 9.44
N THR A 35 0.48 -21.13 9.58
CA THR A 35 1.60 -20.90 8.65
C THR A 35 2.15 -22.20 8.05
N GLY A 36 1.33 -23.25 8.02
CA GLY A 36 1.70 -24.54 7.42
C GLY A 36 2.06 -24.40 5.93
N LYS A 37 2.89 -25.32 5.41
CA LYS A 37 3.35 -25.31 4.00
C LYS A 37 2.19 -25.37 2.99
N ASP A 38 1.04 -25.88 3.40
CA ASP A 38 -0.18 -25.94 2.60
C ASP A 38 -1.16 -24.78 2.85
N ARG A 39 -0.72 -23.70 3.55
CA ARG A 39 -1.56 -22.55 3.87
C ARG A 39 -2.28 -21.98 2.64
N GLU A 40 -1.58 -21.74 1.54
CA GLU A 40 -2.19 -21.21 0.32
C GLU A 40 -3.32 -22.12 -0.18
N GLN A 41 -3.11 -23.44 -0.17
CA GLN A 41 -4.14 -24.40 -0.56
C GLN A 41 -5.32 -24.46 0.41
N VAL A 42 -5.06 -24.36 1.72
CA VAL A 42 -6.11 -24.32 2.76
C VAL A 42 -6.96 -23.06 2.58
N LEU A 43 -6.33 -21.91 2.45
CA LEU A 43 -7.02 -20.63 2.26
C LEU A 43 -7.79 -20.61 0.94
N TYR A 44 -7.19 -21.05 -0.16
CA TYR A 44 -7.86 -21.08 -1.46
C TYR A 44 -9.07 -22.02 -1.48
N THR A 45 -8.96 -23.20 -0.88
CA THR A 45 -10.08 -24.14 -0.80
C THR A 45 -11.25 -23.55 -0.01
N GLY A 46 -10.99 -22.91 1.14
CA GLY A 46 -12.00 -22.22 1.92
C GLY A 46 -12.59 -21.02 1.17
N ALA A 47 -11.73 -20.16 0.61
CA ALA A 47 -12.14 -18.99 -0.16
C ALA A 47 -13.03 -19.36 -1.37
N LYS A 48 -12.74 -20.48 -2.04
CA LYS A 48 -13.57 -20.99 -3.14
C LYS A 48 -14.96 -21.40 -2.65
N SER A 49 -15.07 -21.94 -1.44
CA SER A 49 -16.37 -22.24 -0.82
C SER A 49 -17.10 -20.98 -0.37
N GLU A 50 -16.37 -19.94 0.04
CA GLU A 50 -16.90 -18.61 0.36
C GLU A 50 -17.33 -17.84 -0.89
N GLY A 51 -16.72 -18.12 -2.04
CA GLY A 51 -17.05 -17.64 -3.39
C GLY A 51 -16.56 -16.23 -3.70
N LYS A 52 -16.23 -15.41 -2.70
CA LYS A 52 -15.80 -14.02 -2.90
C LYS A 52 -14.95 -13.48 -1.77
N VAL A 53 -14.31 -12.33 -2.04
CA VAL A 53 -13.69 -11.45 -1.05
C VAL A 53 -14.14 -10.00 -1.30
N THR A 54 -14.54 -9.29 -0.26
CA THR A 54 -14.79 -7.85 -0.31
C THR A 54 -13.53 -7.10 0.09
N TRP A 55 -12.90 -6.47 -0.90
CA TRP A 55 -11.62 -5.78 -0.73
C TRP A 55 -11.78 -4.25 -0.76
N TYR A 56 -11.46 -3.59 0.37
CA TYR A 56 -11.44 -2.14 0.47
C TYR A 56 -10.02 -1.63 0.20
N THR A 57 -9.89 -0.68 -0.76
CA THR A 57 -8.57 -0.21 -1.18
C THR A 57 -8.52 1.28 -1.46
N SER A 58 -7.38 1.89 -1.12
CA SER A 58 -7.04 3.27 -1.48
C SER A 58 -6.12 3.39 -2.70
N LEU A 59 -5.80 2.28 -3.37
CA LEU A 59 -5.00 2.30 -4.59
C LEU A 59 -5.62 3.17 -5.67
N ALA A 60 -4.79 4.00 -6.29
CA ALA A 60 -5.23 4.94 -7.32
C ALA A 60 -5.15 4.34 -8.73
N GLY A 61 -5.91 4.94 -9.65
CA GLY A 61 -5.88 4.58 -11.08
C GLY A 61 -6.34 3.16 -11.37
N ASP A 62 -5.68 2.51 -12.33
CA ASP A 62 -6.04 1.16 -12.78
C ASP A 62 -5.30 0.04 -12.04
N SER A 63 -4.36 0.38 -11.16
CA SER A 63 -3.53 -0.61 -10.46
C SER A 63 -4.35 -1.60 -9.63
N TYR A 64 -5.41 -1.14 -8.94
CA TYR A 64 -6.27 -2.05 -8.17
C TYR A 64 -7.07 -3.01 -9.06
N LYS A 65 -7.50 -2.56 -10.24
CA LYS A 65 -8.22 -3.42 -11.21
C LYS A 65 -7.33 -4.55 -11.73
N GLU A 66 -6.06 -4.26 -11.98
CA GLU A 66 -5.10 -5.28 -12.41
C GLU A 66 -4.77 -6.25 -11.27
N LEU A 67 -4.73 -5.80 -10.02
CA LEU A 67 -4.62 -6.69 -8.86
C LEU A 67 -5.83 -7.62 -8.75
N VAL A 68 -7.05 -7.08 -8.92
CA VAL A 68 -8.28 -7.89 -8.95
C VAL A 68 -8.19 -8.96 -10.03
N LYS A 69 -7.83 -8.57 -11.26
CA LYS A 69 -7.69 -9.49 -12.38
C LYS A 69 -6.63 -10.57 -12.12
N ALA A 70 -5.48 -10.19 -11.57
CA ALA A 70 -4.40 -11.13 -11.25
C ALA A 70 -4.82 -12.11 -10.14
N PHE A 71 -5.50 -11.63 -9.10
CA PHE A 71 -6.05 -12.46 -8.04
C PHE A 71 -7.08 -13.46 -8.55
N GLU A 72 -8.10 -12.99 -9.29
CA GLU A 72 -9.15 -13.85 -9.85
C GLU A 72 -8.61 -14.86 -10.88
N THR A 73 -7.54 -14.51 -11.59
CA THR A 73 -6.85 -15.43 -12.51
C THR A 73 -6.13 -16.53 -11.74
N LYS A 74 -5.42 -16.17 -10.67
CA LYS A 74 -4.68 -17.13 -9.84
C LYS A 74 -5.63 -18.02 -9.03
N TYR A 75 -6.69 -17.46 -8.49
CA TYR A 75 -7.62 -18.11 -7.58
C TYR A 75 -9.02 -18.23 -8.22
N ALA A 76 -9.08 -18.97 -9.32
CA ALA A 76 -10.31 -19.17 -10.08
C ALA A 76 -11.48 -19.68 -9.20
N GLY A 77 -12.62 -19.00 -9.29
CA GLY A 77 -13.81 -19.30 -8.48
C GLY A 77 -13.93 -18.46 -7.18
N VAL A 78 -12.97 -17.54 -6.93
CA VAL A 78 -13.09 -16.52 -5.88
C VAL A 78 -13.21 -15.15 -6.55
N LYS A 79 -14.35 -14.48 -6.39
CA LYS A 79 -14.60 -13.16 -6.96
C LYS A 79 -14.15 -12.05 -6.01
N VAL A 80 -13.69 -10.92 -6.57
CA VAL A 80 -13.28 -9.74 -5.78
C VAL A 80 -14.33 -8.64 -5.94
N ASP A 81 -15.06 -8.37 -4.86
CA ASP A 81 -15.88 -7.15 -4.73
C ASP A 81 -14.97 -6.04 -4.23
N SER A 82 -14.45 -5.18 -5.11
CA SER A 82 -13.58 -4.08 -4.70
C SER A 82 -14.36 -2.80 -4.44
N TYR A 83 -14.11 -2.19 -3.29
CA TYR A 83 -14.55 -0.83 -2.97
C TYR A 83 -13.33 0.08 -2.89
N ARG A 84 -13.22 1.02 -3.84
CA ARG A 84 -12.12 1.98 -3.89
C ARG A 84 -12.57 3.35 -3.39
N ALA A 85 -11.88 3.85 -2.36
CA ALA A 85 -12.09 5.20 -1.83
C ALA A 85 -10.76 5.79 -1.31
N ALA A 86 -10.73 7.07 -0.93
CA ALA A 86 -9.61 7.64 -0.19
C ALA A 86 -9.51 7.02 1.22
N GLY A 87 -8.31 7.01 1.82
CA GLY A 87 -8.10 6.35 3.11
C GLY A 87 -9.04 6.85 4.20
N ALA A 88 -9.28 8.16 4.29
CA ALA A 88 -10.21 8.74 5.26
C ALA A 88 -11.67 8.28 5.03
N GLU A 89 -12.09 8.15 3.78
CA GLU A 89 -13.43 7.64 3.45
C GLU A 89 -13.59 6.17 3.81
N LEU A 90 -12.52 5.36 3.64
CA LEU A 90 -12.51 3.97 4.07
C LEU A 90 -12.66 3.86 5.59
N VAL A 91 -11.99 4.73 6.35
CA VAL A 91 -12.13 4.80 7.81
C VAL A 91 -13.57 5.06 8.21
N VAL A 92 -14.17 6.14 7.70
CA VAL A 92 -15.56 6.51 8.00
C VAL A 92 -16.52 5.35 7.68
N ARG A 93 -16.35 4.72 6.52
CA ARG A 93 -17.19 3.59 6.11
C ARG A 93 -17.07 2.40 7.05
N LEU A 94 -15.85 2.01 7.41
CA LEU A 94 -15.62 0.87 8.32
C LEU A 94 -16.18 1.13 9.72
N GLU A 95 -16.09 2.37 10.20
CA GLU A 95 -16.74 2.77 11.45
C GLU A 95 -18.27 2.70 11.38
N GLU A 96 -18.87 3.19 10.30
CA GLU A 96 -20.32 3.12 10.10
C GLU A 96 -20.82 1.68 10.03
N GLU A 97 -20.09 0.80 9.32
CA GLU A 97 -20.37 -0.62 9.26
C GLU A 97 -20.30 -1.26 10.65
N ALA A 98 -19.27 -0.94 11.44
CA ALA A 98 -19.10 -1.43 12.79
C ALA A 98 -20.22 -0.95 13.73
N LYS A 99 -20.57 0.34 13.70
CA LYS A 99 -21.69 0.94 14.46
C LYS A 99 -23.02 0.26 14.10
N ALA A 100 -23.22 -0.05 12.82
CA ALA A 100 -24.41 -0.76 12.32
C ALA A 100 -24.36 -2.28 12.55
N ARG A 101 -23.27 -2.82 13.14
CA ARG A 101 -23.00 -4.26 13.30
C ARG A 101 -23.06 -5.02 11.97
N ARG A 102 -22.65 -4.35 10.89
CA ARG A 102 -22.52 -4.93 9.56
C ARG A 102 -21.05 -5.18 9.27
N ASN A 103 -20.66 -6.43 9.14
CA ASN A 103 -19.31 -6.77 8.71
C ASN A 103 -19.38 -6.98 7.19
N ILE A 104 -18.84 -6.08 6.41
CA ILE A 104 -18.86 -6.13 4.93
C ILE A 104 -17.45 -6.35 4.39
N ALA A 105 -16.48 -5.58 4.88
CA ALA A 105 -15.10 -5.70 4.45
C ALA A 105 -14.45 -7.00 4.95
N ASP A 106 -13.67 -7.64 4.07
CA ASP A 106 -12.85 -8.81 4.37
C ASP A 106 -11.37 -8.40 4.51
N ALA A 107 -10.81 -7.84 3.45
CA ALA A 107 -9.44 -7.38 3.37
C ALA A 107 -9.39 -5.88 3.10
N ILE A 108 -8.35 -5.23 3.60
CA ILE A 108 -8.17 -3.78 3.52
C ILE A 108 -6.75 -3.51 2.98
N GLU A 109 -6.64 -2.61 2.01
CA GLU A 109 -5.38 -1.99 1.62
C GLU A 109 -5.56 -0.47 1.68
N THR A 110 -4.87 0.18 2.60
CA THR A 110 -4.94 1.64 2.70
C THR A 110 -3.68 2.22 3.34
N THR A 111 -3.64 3.55 3.42
CA THR A 111 -2.48 4.27 3.99
C THR A 111 -2.29 3.97 5.47
N GLU A 112 -1.04 4.00 5.93
CA GLU A 112 -0.70 3.66 7.30
C GLU A 112 -1.41 4.55 8.33
N GLY A 113 -1.55 5.86 8.06
CA GLY A 113 -2.31 6.76 8.92
C GLY A 113 -3.77 6.34 9.13
N SER A 114 -4.43 5.82 8.08
CA SER A 114 -5.78 5.25 8.19
C SER A 114 -5.80 3.94 8.98
N LEU A 115 -4.78 3.10 8.80
CA LEU A 115 -4.68 1.81 9.51
C LEU A 115 -4.39 2.00 11.00
N ILE A 116 -3.62 3.01 11.39
CA ILE A 116 -3.39 3.40 12.80
C ILE A 116 -4.75 3.65 13.47
N PHE A 117 -5.59 4.48 12.85
CA PHE A 117 -6.93 4.76 13.36
C PHE A 117 -7.79 3.48 13.46
N LEU A 118 -7.83 2.68 12.40
CA LEU A 118 -8.61 1.43 12.40
C LEU A 118 -8.12 0.42 13.44
N ARG A 119 -6.80 0.38 13.72
CA ARG A 119 -6.23 -0.44 14.80
C ARG A 119 -6.70 0.05 16.17
N ASP A 120 -6.61 1.35 16.42
CA ASP A 120 -6.95 1.97 17.70
C ASP A 120 -8.46 1.80 18.01
N GLU A 121 -9.31 1.84 16.97
CA GLU A 121 -10.74 1.53 17.03
C GLU A 121 -11.07 0.01 17.03
N LYS A 122 -10.05 -0.87 17.05
CA LYS A 122 -10.21 -2.34 17.04
C LYS A 122 -10.97 -2.88 15.84
N LEU A 123 -10.84 -2.22 14.69
CA LEU A 123 -11.47 -2.61 13.43
C LEU A 123 -10.58 -3.50 12.56
N LEU A 124 -9.38 -3.84 13.03
CA LEU A 124 -8.45 -4.75 12.38
C LEU A 124 -8.26 -6.05 13.18
N ARG A 125 -8.05 -7.14 12.47
CA ARG A 125 -7.68 -8.43 13.03
C ARG A 125 -6.20 -8.71 12.81
N PRO A 126 -5.43 -8.99 13.86
CA PRO A 126 -4.07 -9.47 13.70
C PRO A 126 -4.02 -10.80 12.96
N TYR A 127 -3.02 -10.96 12.10
CA TYR A 127 -2.80 -12.19 11.34
C TYR A 127 -1.30 -12.47 11.14
N ASP A 128 -0.96 -13.72 10.86
CA ASP A 128 0.34 -14.16 10.38
C ASP A 128 0.27 -14.48 8.89
N SER A 129 1.41 -14.41 8.20
CA SER A 129 1.56 -14.75 6.80
C SER A 129 2.99 -15.21 6.51
N PRO A 130 3.19 -16.28 5.73
CA PRO A 130 4.52 -16.68 5.29
C PRO A 130 5.21 -15.63 4.40
N GLN A 131 4.48 -14.63 3.92
CA GLN A 131 5.05 -13.53 3.15
C GLN A 131 5.81 -12.53 4.03
N LEU A 132 5.53 -12.47 5.34
CA LEU A 132 6.13 -11.52 6.28
C LEU A 132 7.65 -11.61 6.39
N ASP A 133 8.22 -12.80 6.18
CA ASP A 133 9.67 -13.00 6.22
C ASP A 133 10.43 -12.21 5.14
N ARG A 134 9.73 -11.78 4.10
CA ARG A 134 10.29 -10.97 2.99
C ARG A 134 10.35 -9.49 3.29
N TYR A 135 9.69 -9.04 4.34
CA TYR A 135 9.55 -7.63 4.68
C TYR A 135 10.40 -7.27 5.91
N PRO A 136 11.01 -6.08 5.93
CA PRO A 136 11.74 -5.60 7.10
C PRO A 136 10.80 -5.36 8.28
N GLU A 137 11.35 -5.31 9.50
CA GLU A 137 10.52 -5.14 10.69
C GLU A 137 9.79 -3.79 10.74
N ASP A 138 10.43 -2.72 10.25
CA ASP A 138 9.80 -1.42 10.12
C ASP A 138 8.74 -1.32 9.00
N GLY A 139 8.53 -2.40 8.24
CA GLY A 139 7.44 -2.58 7.28
C GLY A 139 6.23 -3.33 7.85
N LYS A 140 6.21 -3.62 9.16
CA LYS A 140 5.19 -4.41 9.84
C LYS A 140 4.69 -3.69 11.08
N GLU A 141 3.40 -3.63 11.29
CA GLU A 141 2.82 -3.21 12.56
C GLU A 141 2.51 -4.43 13.41
N ARG A 142 3.35 -4.71 14.39
CA ARG A 142 3.20 -5.88 15.24
C ARG A 142 2.04 -5.73 16.22
N ALA A 143 1.21 -6.77 16.29
CA ALA A 143 0.22 -6.93 17.35
C ALA A 143 0.81 -7.69 18.53
N ASP A 144 1.64 -8.69 18.24
CA ASP A 144 2.44 -9.46 19.19
C ASP A 144 3.69 -10.01 18.48
N LYS A 145 4.36 -10.99 19.10
CA LYS A 145 5.59 -11.57 18.54
C LYS A 145 5.45 -12.12 17.13
N ASN A 146 4.31 -12.71 16.78
CA ASN A 146 4.11 -13.44 15.53
C ASN A 146 3.08 -12.79 14.61
N LEU A 147 2.12 -12.03 15.18
CA LEU A 147 1.02 -11.46 14.45
C LEU A 147 1.26 -9.98 14.11
N VAL A 148 0.75 -9.57 12.96
CA VAL A 148 0.75 -8.18 12.52
C VAL A 148 -0.67 -7.68 12.33
N TYR A 149 -0.94 -6.40 12.64
CA TYR A 149 -2.15 -5.71 12.21
C TYR A 149 -2.14 -5.45 10.71
N TRP A 150 -0.96 -5.12 10.18
CA TRP A 150 -0.72 -4.95 8.74
C TRP A 150 0.75 -5.16 8.40
N ALA A 151 0.99 -5.41 7.12
CA ALA A 151 2.31 -5.36 6.52
C ALA A 151 2.28 -4.51 5.24
N LEU A 152 3.39 -3.87 4.97
CA LEU A 152 3.60 -2.94 3.89
C LEU A 152 3.43 -3.63 2.54
N ALA A 153 2.38 -3.26 1.78
CA ALA A 153 2.12 -3.80 0.45
C ALA A 153 2.73 -2.94 -0.66
N ARG A 154 2.73 -1.60 -0.52
CA ARG A 154 3.28 -0.68 -1.51
C ARG A 154 3.90 0.56 -0.89
N GLU A 155 4.85 1.13 -1.60
CA GLU A 155 5.45 2.43 -1.27
C GLU A 155 5.30 3.39 -2.45
N SER A 156 4.98 4.65 -2.14
CA SER A 156 5.05 5.78 -3.08
C SER A 156 6.03 6.80 -2.50
N TYR A 157 7.07 7.12 -3.24
CA TYR A 157 8.18 7.96 -2.79
C TYR A 157 7.93 9.42 -3.13
N ILE A 158 8.07 10.31 -2.15
CA ILE A 158 7.87 11.75 -2.32
C ILE A 158 9.24 12.43 -2.47
N GLY A 159 9.39 13.19 -3.55
CA GLY A 159 10.65 13.89 -3.84
C GLY A 159 10.44 15.05 -4.80
N PHE A 160 11.56 15.55 -5.31
CA PHE A 160 11.55 16.66 -6.24
C PHE A 160 11.27 16.16 -7.67
N ALA A 161 10.30 16.78 -8.34
CA ALA A 161 10.03 16.55 -9.74
C ALA A 161 10.17 17.85 -10.54
N TYR A 162 10.67 17.76 -11.76
CA TYR A 162 10.92 18.93 -12.60
C TYR A 162 10.73 18.66 -14.08
N ASN A 163 10.47 19.71 -14.84
CA ASN A 163 10.45 19.69 -16.30
C ASN A 163 11.88 19.90 -16.83
N LYS A 164 12.41 18.89 -17.53
CA LYS A 164 13.77 18.89 -18.08
C LYS A 164 14.06 20.00 -19.09
N SER A 165 12.99 20.54 -19.71
CA SER A 165 13.13 21.65 -20.67
C SER A 165 13.18 23.01 -20.00
N LEU A 166 12.79 23.14 -18.71
CA LEU A 166 12.67 24.38 -17.97
C LEU A 166 13.67 24.55 -16.83
N VAL A 167 14.16 23.44 -16.28
CA VAL A 167 15.15 23.43 -15.20
C VAL A 167 16.50 22.98 -15.77
N PRO A 168 17.52 23.86 -15.84
CA PRO A 168 18.83 23.47 -16.30
C PRO A 168 19.50 22.51 -15.31
N LYS A 169 20.39 21.64 -15.82
CA LYS A 169 20.99 20.55 -15.03
C LYS A 169 21.70 21.01 -13.77
N GLU A 170 22.33 22.15 -13.80
CA GLU A 170 23.06 22.76 -12.67
C GLU A 170 22.09 23.23 -11.55
N ALA A 171 20.82 23.51 -11.87
CA ALA A 171 19.81 23.93 -10.91
C ALA A 171 18.98 22.75 -10.36
N VAL A 172 19.19 21.53 -10.84
CA VAL A 172 18.52 20.34 -10.31
C VAL A 172 19.05 20.03 -8.91
N PRO A 173 18.22 20.09 -7.86
CA PRO A 173 18.66 19.84 -6.50
C PRO A 173 19.09 18.37 -6.31
N LYS A 174 20.16 18.16 -5.55
CA LYS A 174 20.64 16.82 -5.12
C LYS A 174 20.28 16.52 -3.67
N ASN A 175 19.82 17.54 -2.95
CA ASN A 175 19.44 17.52 -1.55
C ASN A 175 18.52 18.71 -1.27
N PHE A 176 17.99 18.83 -0.03
CA PHE A 176 17.10 19.94 0.31
C PHE A 176 17.76 21.33 0.21
N ASP A 177 19.07 21.45 0.46
CA ASP A 177 19.77 22.75 0.30
C ASP A 177 19.68 23.27 -1.14
N GLY A 178 19.70 22.36 -2.11
CA GLY A 178 19.56 22.68 -3.54
C GLY A 178 18.23 23.34 -3.91
N LEU A 179 17.18 23.22 -3.07
CA LEU A 179 15.92 23.95 -3.28
C LEU A 179 16.07 25.47 -3.18
N MET A 180 17.16 25.96 -2.56
CA MET A 180 17.50 27.38 -2.46
C MET A 180 18.18 27.93 -3.73
N HIS A 181 18.38 27.13 -4.78
CA HIS A 181 19.04 27.56 -5.99
C HIS A 181 18.31 28.76 -6.63
N PRO A 182 19.03 29.86 -7.00
CA PRO A 182 18.39 31.09 -7.50
C PRO A 182 17.51 30.88 -8.74
N GLN A 183 17.86 29.93 -9.61
CA GLN A 183 17.11 29.64 -10.84
C GLN A 183 15.78 28.91 -10.56
N LEU A 184 15.53 28.43 -9.34
CA LEU A 184 14.25 27.82 -8.92
C LEU A 184 13.31 28.85 -8.31
N LYS A 185 13.80 30.04 -7.95
CA LYS A 185 12.99 31.08 -7.33
C LYS A 185 11.78 31.46 -8.21
N GLY A 186 10.59 31.41 -7.64
CA GLY A 186 9.31 31.71 -8.30
C GLY A 186 8.85 30.68 -9.33
N LYS A 187 9.60 29.59 -9.54
CA LYS A 187 9.32 28.56 -10.56
C LYS A 187 8.78 27.26 -9.96
N MET A 188 8.76 27.13 -8.64
CA MET A 188 8.25 25.94 -7.96
C MET A 188 6.79 26.10 -7.57
N GLY A 189 6.06 24.99 -7.60
CA GLY A 189 4.73 24.86 -7.03
C GLY A 189 4.64 23.67 -6.07
N ILE A 190 3.67 23.72 -5.16
CA ILE A 190 3.41 22.64 -4.21
C ILE A 190 1.90 22.51 -4.01
N SER A 191 1.38 21.31 -3.85
CA SER A 191 -0.05 21.09 -3.58
C SER A 191 -0.34 21.20 -2.09
N ILE A 192 -1.58 21.55 -1.73
CA ILE A 192 -2.07 21.40 -0.36
C ILE A 192 -2.28 19.91 -0.05
N GLY A 193 -2.06 19.50 1.21
CA GLY A 193 -2.39 18.17 1.72
C GLY A 193 -1.18 17.32 2.11
N GLN A 194 -1.46 16.12 2.61
CA GLN A 194 -0.51 15.25 3.31
C GLN A 194 0.79 14.94 2.53
N THR A 195 0.76 14.89 1.19
CA THR A 195 1.98 14.68 0.39
C THR A 195 3.00 15.80 0.65
N SER A 196 2.51 17.04 0.67
CA SER A 196 3.34 18.21 0.93
C SER A 196 3.71 18.35 2.40
N ASP A 197 2.80 17.98 3.30
CA ASP A 197 3.08 17.97 4.74
C ASP A 197 4.23 17.01 5.05
N LYS A 198 4.23 15.81 4.47
CA LYS A 198 5.30 14.81 4.65
C LYS A 198 6.66 15.30 4.16
N ILE A 199 6.72 16.04 3.04
CA ILE A 199 8.01 16.61 2.59
C ILE A 199 8.49 17.72 3.51
N ILE A 200 7.58 18.54 4.06
CA ILE A 200 7.91 19.53 5.11
C ILE A 200 8.46 18.82 6.36
N GLY A 201 7.82 17.75 6.80
CA GLY A 201 8.31 16.90 7.89
C GLY A 201 9.73 16.35 7.62
N ALA A 202 9.99 15.87 6.41
CA ALA A 202 11.32 15.39 6.03
C ALA A 202 12.39 16.49 6.04
N MET A 203 12.04 17.68 5.59
CA MET A 203 12.93 18.86 5.66
C MET A 203 13.24 19.24 7.12
N ILE A 204 12.22 19.26 7.98
CA ILE A 204 12.41 19.50 9.43
C ILE A 204 13.34 18.47 10.03
N LYS A 205 13.10 17.18 9.73
CA LYS A 205 13.91 16.06 10.24
C LYS A 205 15.38 16.15 9.78
N SER A 206 15.62 16.59 8.55
CA SER A 206 16.97 16.67 7.96
C SER A 206 17.70 17.97 8.30
N LYS A 207 17.01 19.11 8.26
CA LYS A 207 17.61 20.46 8.26
C LYS A 207 17.07 21.37 9.38
N GLY A 208 16.04 20.95 10.10
CA GLY A 208 15.36 21.78 11.10
C GLY A 208 14.32 22.75 10.51
N GLU A 209 13.49 23.29 11.38
CA GLU A 209 12.35 24.14 11.01
C GLU A 209 12.79 25.48 10.40
N GLU A 210 13.92 26.02 10.86
CA GLU A 210 14.45 27.30 10.33
C GLU A 210 14.81 27.20 8.84
N PHE A 211 15.35 26.06 8.40
CA PHE A 211 15.58 25.81 6.98
C PHE A 211 14.28 25.92 6.18
N VAL A 212 13.19 25.29 6.66
CA VAL A 212 11.90 25.35 5.97
C VAL A 212 11.40 26.78 5.88
N ARG A 213 11.53 27.57 6.97
CA ARG A 213 11.11 28.99 6.97
C ARG A 213 11.88 29.83 5.93
N LYS A 214 13.17 29.53 5.67
CA LYS A 214 13.95 30.20 4.63
C LYS A 214 13.43 29.94 3.22
N LEU A 215 12.72 28.83 2.97
CA LEU A 215 12.09 28.54 1.67
C LEU A 215 11.03 29.57 1.26
N LYS A 216 10.54 30.40 2.19
CA LYS A 216 9.68 31.56 1.85
C LYS A 216 10.31 32.45 0.79
N GLY A 217 11.65 32.61 0.81
CA GLY A 217 12.41 33.35 -0.20
C GLY A 217 12.36 32.76 -1.60
N GLN A 218 11.98 31.48 -1.75
CA GLN A 218 11.83 30.81 -3.03
C GLN A 218 10.48 31.08 -3.73
N GLU A 219 9.54 31.73 -3.05
CA GLU A 219 8.26 32.13 -3.63
C GLU A 219 7.47 30.94 -4.24
N ILE A 220 7.43 29.84 -3.52
CA ILE A 220 6.75 28.60 -3.95
C ILE A 220 5.25 28.87 -4.03
N LYS A 221 4.61 28.58 -5.18
CA LYS A 221 3.18 28.77 -5.40
C LYS A 221 2.39 27.61 -4.80
N LEU A 222 1.35 27.90 -4.02
CA LEU A 222 0.43 26.92 -3.45
C LEU A 222 -0.71 26.59 -4.43
N TYR A 223 -0.97 25.31 -4.63
CA TYR A 223 -2.05 24.81 -5.48
C TYR A 223 -3.07 24.01 -4.67
N SER A 224 -4.37 24.31 -4.87
CA SER A 224 -5.47 23.55 -4.27
C SER A 224 -5.90 22.38 -5.20
N ILE A 225 -4.93 21.60 -5.65
CA ILE A 225 -5.10 20.40 -6.49
C ILE A 225 -4.34 19.24 -5.88
N ASP A 226 -4.66 18.01 -6.27
CA ASP A 226 -3.96 16.83 -5.80
C ASP A 226 -2.56 16.65 -6.46
N ALA A 227 -1.74 15.79 -5.90
CA ALA A 227 -0.39 15.54 -6.40
C ALA A 227 -0.35 14.98 -7.86
N PRO A 228 -1.26 14.11 -8.32
CA PRO A 228 -1.36 13.73 -9.72
C PRO A 228 -1.63 14.91 -10.66
N ALA A 229 -2.55 15.81 -10.28
CA ALA A 229 -2.84 16.99 -11.09
C ALA A 229 -1.64 17.98 -11.13
N LEU A 230 -0.88 18.07 -10.04
CA LEU A 230 0.33 18.92 -10.00
C LEU A 230 1.42 18.43 -10.97
N VAL A 231 1.51 17.14 -11.28
CA VAL A 231 2.43 16.64 -12.34
C VAL A 231 2.04 17.19 -13.72
N ASN A 232 0.75 17.39 -13.98
CA ASN A 232 0.28 17.97 -15.25
C ASN A 232 0.71 19.43 -15.39
N THR A 233 0.73 20.22 -14.30
CA THR A 233 1.21 21.61 -14.32
C THR A 233 2.72 21.70 -14.57
N ILE A 234 3.51 20.72 -14.09
CA ILE A 234 4.93 20.60 -14.42
C ILE A 234 5.12 20.18 -15.89
N THR A 235 4.31 19.23 -16.36
CA THR A 235 4.39 18.73 -17.75
C THR A 235 4.04 19.80 -18.75
N SER A 236 3.02 20.62 -18.49
CA SER A 236 2.61 21.75 -19.35
C SER A 236 3.58 22.93 -19.31
N GLY A 237 4.44 22.99 -18.30
CA GLY A 237 5.36 24.12 -18.09
C GLY A 237 4.75 25.31 -17.37
N GLU A 238 3.57 25.19 -16.78
CA GLU A 238 2.96 26.24 -15.92
C GLU A 238 3.84 26.51 -14.69
N ILE A 239 4.44 25.43 -14.11
CA ILE A 239 5.54 25.51 -13.17
C ILE A 239 6.72 24.68 -13.66
N ALA A 240 7.93 25.05 -13.29
CA ALA A 240 9.11 24.31 -13.70
C ALA A 240 9.38 23.07 -12.83
N ALA A 241 8.99 23.09 -11.55
CA ALA A 241 9.27 22.02 -10.61
C ALA A 241 8.36 22.01 -9.38
N SER A 242 8.39 20.92 -8.62
CA SER A 242 7.78 20.79 -7.30
C SER A 242 8.67 19.97 -6.37
N PRO A 243 8.83 20.37 -5.09
CA PRO A 243 9.55 19.57 -4.11
C PRO A 243 8.77 18.37 -3.56
N ALA A 244 7.48 18.25 -3.87
CA ALA A 244 6.56 17.30 -3.25
C ALA A 244 5.71 16.53 -4.28
N ILE A 245 6.37 15.70 -5.09
CA ILE A 245 5.71 14.85 -6.12
C ILE A 245 6.06 13.38 -5.87
N PHE A 246 5.08 12.51 -6.08
CA PHE A 246 5.31 11.08 -6.09
C PHE A 246 6.13 10.64 -7.31
N GLN A 247 7.17 9.83 -7.06
CA GLN A 247 7.96 9.18 -8.11
C GLN A 247 7.04 8.45 -9.10
N THR A 248 6.07 7.66 -8.60
CA THR A 248 5.08 6.92 -9.39
C THR A 248 4.42 7.77 -10.46
N HIS A 249 3.90 8.94 -10.08
CA HIS A 249 3.21 9.84 -11.02
C HIS A 249 4.16 10.44 -12.05
N THR A 250 5.37 10.79 -11.63
CA THR A 250 6.40 11.34 -12.53
C THR A 250 6.84 10.30 -13.55
N LEU A 251 7.12 9.06 -13.11
CA LEU A 251 7.52 7.97 -14.01
C LEU A 251 6.40 7.60 -14.99
N LEU A 252 5.15 7.60 -14.53
CA LEU A 252 4.00 7.34 -15.39
C LEU A 252 3.82 8.44 -16.44
N ALA A 253 4.02 9.71 -16.09
CA ALA A 253 3.99 10.81 -17.05
C ALA A 253 5.16 10.73 -18.05
N ALA A 254 6.36 10.44 -17.57
CA ALA A 254 7.56 10.27 -18.39
C ALA A 254 7.42 9.09 -19.39
N SER A 255 6.82 7.97 -18.98
CA SER A 255 6.57 6.83 -19.87
C SER A 255 5.60 7.14 -21.01
N LYS A 256 4.80 8.19 -20.85
CA LYS A 256 3.91 8.74 -21.90
C LYS A 256 4.54 9.88 -22.71
N GLY A 257 5.86 10.11 -22.55
CA GLY A 257 6.63 11.11 -23.29
C GLY A 257 6.69 12.50 -22.65
N ALA A 258 6.17 12.71 -21.43
CA ALA A 258 6.29 13.98 -20.75
C ALA A 258 7.76 14.29 -20.40
N PRO A 259 8.23 15.56 -20.54
CA PRO A 259 9.61 15.93 -20.29
C PRO A 259 9.89 16.11 -18.79
N VAL A 260 9.43 15.19 -17.96
CA VAL A 260 9.57 15.27 -16.50
C VAL A 260 10.54 14.23 -15.96
N GLU A 261 11.18 14.56 -14.84
CA GLU A 261 12.09 13.68 -14.12
C GLU A 261 11.93 13.87 -12.62
N TRP A 262 12.23 12.81 -11.85
CA TRP A 262 12.10 12.77 -10.40
C TRP A 262 13.47 12.56 -9.75
N VAL A 263 13.71 13.24 -8.63
CA VAL A 263 14.96 13.17 -7.85
C VAL A 263 14.65 12.89 -6.38
N ALA A 264 15.36 11.91 -5.83
CA ALA A 264 15.35 11.66 -4.38
C ALA A 264 16.10 12.77 -3.63
N MET A 265 15.59 13.17 -2.48
CA MET A 265 16.20 14.15 -1.58
C MET A 265 16.96 13.46 -0.43
N ASP A 266 17.52 14.24 0.52
CA ASP A 266 18.24 13.74 1.72
C ASP A 266 17.48 12.65 2.48
N PHE A 267 16.18 12.84 2.60
CA PHE A 267 15.20 11.88 3.10
C PHE A 267 14.04 11.80 2.10
N VAL A 268 13.61 10.60 1.85
CA VAL A 268 12.49 10.34 0.96
C VAL A 268 11.30 9.91 1.80
N PRO A 269 10.36 10.83 2.11
CA PRO A 269 9.14 10.43 2.78
C PRO A 269 8.38 9.45 1.89
N THR A 270 7.87 8.40 2.51
CA THR A 270 7.08 7.39 1.82
C THR A 270 5.61 7.51 2.18
N ASN A 271 4.75 7.44 1.19
CA ASN A 271 3.34 7.18 1.40
C ASN A 271 3.13 5.68 1.26
N VAL A 272 2.93 5.03 2.39
CA VAL A 272 2.82 3.59 2.48
C VAL A 272 1.37 3.16 2.36
N GLY A 273 1.11 2.11 1.59
CA GLY A 273 -0.13 1.38 1.64
C GLY A 273 0.14 -0.03 2.12
N SER A 274 -0.63 -0.49 3.09
CA SER A 274 -0.40 -1.76 3.75
C SER A 274 -1.62 -2.67 3.69
N ALA A 275 -1.36 -3.98 3.66
CA ALA A 275 -2.38 -5.02 3.65
C ALA A 275 -2.79 -5.38 5.08
N ALA A 276 -4.07 -5.35 5.34
CA ALA A 276 -4.70 -5.66 6.63
C ALA A 276 -5.95 -6.54 6.43
N VAL A 277 -6.40 -7.15 7.52
CA VAL A 277 -7.62 -7.95 7.58
C VAL A 277 -8.62 -7.25 8.50
N ALA A 278 -9.90 -7.16 8.07
CA ALA A 278 -10.97 -6.59 8.89
C ALA A 278 -11.18 -7.40 10.18
N ALA A 279 -11.65 -6.75 11.26
CA ALA A 279 -11.80 -7.40 12.57
C ALA A 279 -12.69 -8.66 12.53
N ASN A 280 -13.77 -8.61 11.76
CA ASN A 280 -14.74 -9.70 11.63
C ASN A 280 -15.07 -9.92 10.13
N PRO A 281 -14.16 -10.47 9.34
CA PRO A 281 -14.36 -10.64 7.91
C PRO A 281 -15.44 -11.69 7.66
N PRO A 282 -16.45 -11.41 6.82
CA PRO A 282 -17.48 -12.40 6.43
C PRO A 282 -16.91 -13.63 5.71
N HIS A 283 -15.80 -13.45 4.99
CA HIS A 283 -15.13 -14.48 4.20
C HIS A 283 -13.68 -14.65 4.67
N PRO A 284 -13.45 -15.31 5.84
CA PRO A 284 -12.14 -15.29 6.51
C PRO A 284 -11.01 -15.96 5.73
N HIS A 285 -11.27 -17.02 4.96
CA HIS A 285 -10.26 -17.63 4.11
C HIS A 285 -9.87 -16.69 2.95
N ALA A 286 -10.87 -16.10 2.30
CA ALA A 286 -10.64 -15.17 1.19
C ALA A 286 -9.98 -13.87 1.65
N ALA A 287 -10.29 -13.38 2.87
CA ALA A 287 -9.63 -12.23 3.49
C ALA A 287 -8.11 -12.46 3.66
N LEU A 288 -7.73 -13.58 4.27
CA LEU A 288 -6.32 -13.94 4.48
C LEU A 288 -5.61 -14.26 3.16
N LEU A 289 -6.29 -14.92 2.21
CA LEU A 289 -5.75 -15.20 0.89
C LEU A 289 -5.46 -13.90 0.12
N MET A 290 -6.34 -12.89 0.22
CA MET A 290 -6.12 -11.57 -0.39
C MET A 290 -4.95 -10.84 0.28
N ALA A 291 -4.85 -10.85 1.61
CA ALA A 291 -3.71 -10.26 2.32
C ALA A 291 -2.38 -10.94 1.93
N ASP A 292 -2.34 -12.28 1.91
CA ASP A 292 -1.17 -13.05 1.46
C ASP A 292 -0.81 -12.73 0.00
N PHE A 293 -1.81 -12.60 -0.89
CA PHE A 293 -1.59 -12.27 -2.31
C PHE A 293 -1.00 -10.87 -2.48
N LEU A 294 -1.52 -9.85 -1.80
CA LEU A 294 -0.99 -8.48 -1.88
C LEU A 294 0.48 -8.41 -1.46
N LEU A 295 0.89 -9.24 -0.51
CA LEU A 295 2.26 -9.32 -0.01
C LEU A 295 3.15 -10.28 -0.82
N SER A 296 2.57 -11.14 -1.66
CA SER A 296 3.28 -12.15 -2.44
C SER A 296 4.08 -11.55 -3.62
N PRO A 297 5.04 -12.32 -4.20
CA PRO A 297 5.71 -11.91 -5.44
C PRO A 297 4.75 -11.55 -6.57
N ASP A 298 3.64 -12.29 -6.70
CA ASP A 298 2.67 -12.07 -7.78
C ASP A 298 1.96 -10.72 -7.62
N GLY A 299 1.46 -10.42 -6.41
CA GLY A 299 0.84 -9.13 -6.12
C GLY A 299 1.83 -7.97 -6.25
N GLN A 300 3.06 -8.14 -5.76
CA GLN A 300 4.11 -7.14 -5.87
C GLN A 300 4.52 -6.88 -7.33
N ALA A 301 4.57 -7.91 -8.18
CA ALA A 301 4.87 -7.75 -9.62
C ALA A 301 3.80 -6.90 -10.34
N VAL A 302 2.53 -6.98 -9.93
CA VAL A 302 1.48 -6.11 -10.47
C VAL A 302 1.72 -4.66 -10.04
N LEU A 303 1.98 -4.41 -8.77
CA LEU A 303 2.21 -3.05 -8.24
C LEU A 303 3.44 -2.38 -8.89
N GLU A 304 4.52 -3.13 -9.11
CA GLU A 304 5.73 -2.65 -9.75
C GLU A 304 5.51 -2.18 -11.21
N LYS A 305 4.59 -2.80 -11.97
CA LYS A 305 4.20 -2.34 -13.31
C LYS A 305 3.60 -0.93 -13.30
N TYR A 306 3.06 -0.52 -12.17
CA TYR A 306 2.52 0.83 -11.93
C TYR A 306 3.49 1.72 -11.17
N TYR A 307 4.78 1.37 -11.14
CA TYR A 307 5.85 2.10 -10.49
C TYR A 307 5.71 2.26 -8.97
N TYR A 308 4.91 1.44 -8.31
CA TYR A 308 4.93 1.37 -6.85
C TYR A 308 6.18 0.65 -6.38
N GLY A 309 6.76 1.16 -5.30
CA GLY A 309 7.84 0.46 -4.61
C GLY A 309 7.33 -0.68 -3.75
N SER A 310 8.20 -1.66 -3.55
CA SER A 310 8.00 -2.79 -2.63
C SER A 310 8.77 -2.56 -1.33
N GLY A 311 8.15 -2.82 -0.19
CA GLY A 311 8.83 -2.82 1.10
C GLY A 311 9.93 -3.88 1.23
N ALA A 312 9.88 -4.90 0.37
CA ALA A 312 10.88 -5.97 0.33
C ALA A 312 12.14 -5.62 -0.48
N LYS A 313 12.23 -4.41 -1.08
CA LYS A 313 13.34 -4.00 -1.96
C LYS A 313 14.04 -2.74 -1.45
N ASP A 314 15.36 -2.67 -1.67
CA ASP A 314 16.15 -1.44 -1.53
C ASP A 314 16.17 -0.67 -2.86
N TYR A 315 15.93 0.63 -2.80
CA TYR A 315 15.91 1.54 -3.96
C TYR A 315 17.09 2.53 -3.94
N GLY A 316 18.05 2.34 -3.04
CA GLY A 316 19.28 3.14 -2.98
C GLY A 316 19.13 4.55 -2.42
N PHE A 317 18.00 4.88 -1.76
CA PHE A 317 17.80 6.15 -1.08
C PHE A 317 17.25 5.96 0.34
N LYS A 318 17.49 6.96 1.20
CA LYS A 318 17.08 6.90 2.61
C LYS A 318 15.59 7.17 2.75
N LYS A 319 14.82 6.10 2.93
CA LYS A 319 13.38 6.16 3.16
C LYS A 319 13.06 6.68 4.56
N TRP A 320 11.92 7.35 4.68
CA TRP A 320 11.33 7.73 5.96
C TRP A 320 9.82 7.53 5.92
N ARG A 321 9.31 6.82 6.90
CA ARG A 321 7.87 6.58 7.12
C ARG A 321 7.41 7.47 8.27
N PRO A 322 6.77 8.61 7.98
CA PRO A 322 6.40 9.60 8.99
C PRO A 322 5.39 9.08 10.01
N GLU A 323 4.56 8.12 9.65
CA GLU A 323 3.51 7.55 10.50
C GLU A 323 3.99 6.41 11.39
N HIS A 324 5.09 5.77 11.03
CA HIS A 324 5.51 4.51 11.65
C HIS A 324 5.77 4.66 13.16
N GLY A 325 5.11 3.80 13.95
CA GLY A 325 5.23 3.76 15.40
C GLY A 325 4.51 4.88 16.15
N LEU A 326 3.69 5.69 15.47
CA LEU A 326 2.91 6.76 16.10
C LEU A 326 1.50 6.28 16.52
N THR A 327 0.91 7.02 17.45
CA THR A 327 -0.54 7.00 17.69
C THR A 327 -1.25 7.99 16.77
N THR A 328 -2.57 7.87 16.62
CA THR A 328 -3.40 8.82 15.85
C THR A 328 -3.15 10.27 16.29
N ASP A 329 -3.20 10.55 17.59
CA ASP A 329 -3.00 11.89 18.16
C ASP A 329 -1.60 12.47 17.84
N GLN A 330 -0.57 11.64 17.86
CA GLN A 330 0.79 12.07 17.56
C GLN A 330 0.92 12.43 16.08
N TYR A 331 0.40 11.59 15.21
CA TYR A 331 0.45 11.81 13.76
C TYR A 331 -0.37 13.06 13.35
N GLU A 332 -1.57 13.26 13.91
CA GLU A 332 -2.38 14.46 13.66
C GLU A 332 -1.68 15.75 14.10
N LYS A 333 -1.02 15.74 15.26
CA LYS A 333 -0.24 16.89 15.74
C LYS A 333 0.90 17.24 14.78
N ASP A 334 1.61 16.23 14.27
CA ASP A 334 2.67 16.43 13.31
C ASP A 334 2.13 16.98 11.98
N LEU A 335 1.04 16.42 11.44
CA LEU A 335 0.41 16.94 10.22
C LEU A 335 -0.03 18.39 10.37
N LEU A 336 -0.70 18.75 11.45
CA LEU A 336 -1.12 20.13 11.72
C LEU A 336 0.08 21.10 11.82
N ARG A 337 1.18 20.67 12.39
CA ARG A 337 2.42 21.46 12.48
C ARG A 337 3.03 21.66 11.09
N TRP A 338 3.11 20.62 10.28
CA TRP A 338 3.70 20.66 8.93
C TRP A 338 2.83 21.51 7.99
N ASP A 339 1.51 21.35 8.02
CA ASP A 339 0.57 22.16 7.23
C ASP A 339 0.70 23.66 7.55
N LYS A 340 0.73 24.03 8.84
CA LYS A 340 0.93 25.44 9.25
C LYS A 340 2.23 25.99 8.69
N LEU A 341 3.29 25.21 8.71
CA LEU A 341 4.59 25.63 8.20
C LEU A 341 4.58 25.74 6.67
N LEU A 342 3.99 24.78 5.96
CA LEU A 342 3.76 24.83 4.52
C LEU A 342 3.05 26.12 4.11
N LEU A 343 1.93 26.45 4.76
CA LEU A 343 1.15 27.67 4.48
C LEU A 343 1.94 28.96 4.76
N SER A 344 2.87 28.95 5.73
CA SER A 344 3.68 30.10 6.07
C SER A 344 4.78 30.44 5.06
N ILE A 345 5.20 29.48 4.25
CA ILE A 345 6.31 29.63 3.28
C ILE A 345 5.82 29.73 1.83
N THR A 346 4.56 29.46 1.57
CA THR A 346 3.98 29.48 0.23
C THR A 346 3.28 30.81 -0.07
N ARG A 347 3.11 31.11 -1.37
CA ARG A 347 2.27 32.20 -1.87
C ARG A 347 1.03 31.64 -2.57
N LYS A 348 -0.07 32.36 -2.47
CA LYS A 348 -1.29 32.03 -3.21
C LYS A 348 -1.15 32.37 -4.69
#